data_266106efe5dc2d2748a35c9226e37916
#
_entry.id   266106efe5dc2d2748a35c9226e37916
#
_cell.length_a   1.000
_cell.length_b   1.000
_cell.length_c   1.000
_cell.angle_alpha   90.00
_cell.angle_beta   90.00
_cell.angle_gamma   90.00
#
_symmetry.space_group_name_H-M   'P 1'
#
loop_
_entity.id
_entity.type
_entity.pdbx_description
1 polymer ?
#
loop_
_entity_poly.entity_id
_entity_poly.type
_entity_poly.pdbx_seq_one_letter_code
_entity_poly.pdbx_strand_id
1 'polypeptide(L)'
;MTGNSIEVRDLTRVFGKFTAVDHVTFDVRRGEIFGFLGANGAGKSTTIRILCGLLGPTSGTATVGGFDIGREPDRVKERIGYMSQKFSLYEDLTVDENISFFGGVYGLSRDRVREKMPWVLEMAGLWGRERSLTRELSVGWKQRLALGCAILHEPEIVFLDEPTGGVDPVSRRNFWELINRLSGGGVTVFVTTHYLDEAEYCNDIRLIHAGRVVAGGSPREMKRTYIRNPILEVECDRVVDAMEMLQKEDWVLETSIFGAYLHVSVGDEAEGKAKVRRLLEANGIAVRRMDRIVPSLEDVFIQRIEQESGDGDLRGTK
;
A
#
# COMPACT_ATOMS: atom_id res chain seq x y z
N MET A 1 4.33 12.42 22.75
CA MET A 1 5.67 12.57 22.14
C MET A 1 5.48 12.69 20.64
N THR A 2 5.59 13.90 20.12
CA THR A 2 5.43 14.23 18.71
C THR A 2 6.80 14.09 18.03
N GLY A 3 7.05 12.96 17.36
CA GLY A 3 8.28 12.73 16.60
C GLY A 3 8.06 11.67 15.52
N ASN A 4 8.95 11.63 14.54
CA ASN A 4 8.91 10.63 13.48
C ASN A 4 9.48 9.28 13.98
N SER A 5 8.87 8.20 13.58
CA SER A 5 9.39 6.84 13.75
C SER A 5 10.35 6.46 12.60
N ILE A 6 10.09 7.00 11.40
CA ILE A 6 10.90 6.75 10.21
C ILE A 6 11.13 8.10 9.53
N GLU A 7 12.37 8.35 9.14
CA GLU A 7 12.74 9.51 8.33
C GLU A 7 13.59 9.04 7.16
N VAL A 8 13.21 9.41 5.94
CA VAL A 8 13.88 9.01 4.70
C VAL A 8 14.25 10.26 3.92
N ARG A 9 15.52 10.35 3.51
CA ARG A 9 16.06 11.50 2.80
C ARG A 9 16.84 11.03 1.59
N ASP A 10 16.31 11.38 0.42
CA ASP A 10 16.95 11.22 -0.88
C ASP A 10 17.41 9.76 -1.17
N LEU A 11 16.64 8.81 -0.67
CA LEU A 11 16.98 7.39 -0.67
C LEU A 11 16.99 6.85 -2.09
N THR A 12 18.11 6.24 -2.48
CA THR A 12 18.30 5.69 -3.82
C THR A 12 18.87 4.28 -3.76
N ARG A 13 18.35 3.38 -4.62
CA ARG A 13 18.89 2.05 -4.80
C ARG A 13 18.98 1.68 -6.28
N VAL A 14 20.20 1.38 -6.73
CA VAL A 14 20.51 0.97 -8.09
C VAL A 14 21.00 -0.49 -8.11
N PHE A 15 20.51 -1.29 -9.04
CA PHE A 15 20.97 -2.65 -9.33
C PHE A 15 21.51 -2.68 -10.78
N GLY A 16 22.84 -2.65 -10.92
CA GLY A 16 23.46 -2.52 -12.22
C GLY A 16 23.04 -1.23 -12.94
N LYS A 17 22.23 -1.36 -13.99
CA LYS A 17 21.66 -0.21 -14.73
C LYS A 17 20.22 0.15 -14.31
N PHE A 18 19.62 -0.64 -13.45
CA PHE A 18 18.22 -0.46 -13.05
C PHE A 18 18.13 0.29 -11.71
N THR A 19 17.45 1.43 -11.70
CA THR A 19 17.17 2.20 -10.48
C THR A 19 15.82 1.74 -9.92
N ALA A 20 15.87 1.01 -8.82
CA ALA A 20 14.68 0.46 -8.17
C ALA A 20 14.01 1.45 -7.19
N VAL A 21 14.80 2.34 -6.59
CA VAL A 21 14.35 3.42 -5.71
C VAL A 21 15.15 4.66 -6.12
N ASP A 22 14.47 5.77 -6.38
CA ASP A 22 15.06 6.95 -6.99
C ASP A 22 14.69 8.21 -6.20
N HIS A 23 15.63 8.72 -5.38
CA HIS A 23 15.54 9.96 -4.60
C HIS A 23 14.28 10.06 -3.73
N VAL A 24 13.90 8.96 -3.08
CA VAL A 24 12.68 8.89 -2.25
C VAL A 24 12.89 9.62 -0.92
N THR A 25 11.97 10.53 -0.60
CA THR A 25 11.97 11.31 0.64
C THR A 25 10.58 11.31 1.28
N PHE A 26 10.47 10.92 2.55
CA PHE A 26 9.25 10.98 3.34
C PHE A 26 9.52 10.81 4.84
N ASP A 27 8.52 11.13 5.66
CA ASP A 27 8.50 10.92 7.09
C ASP A 27 7.29 10.07 7.49
N VAL A 28 7.44 9.26 8.56
CA VAL A 28 6.36 8.49 9.17
C VAL A 28 6.28 8.85 10.64
N ARG A 29 5.12 9.31 11.10
CA ARG A 29 4.91 9.70 12.50
C ARG A 29 4.76 8.49 13.40
N ARG A 30 5.04 8.65 14.68
CA ARG A 30 4.84 7.58 15.67
C ARG A 30 3.36 7.21 15.80
N GLY A 31 3.07 5.91 15.78
CA GLY A 31 1.74 5.35 15.98
C GLY A 31 0.80 5.49 14.79
N GLU A 32 1.25 5.99 13.63
CA GLU A 32 0.40 6.05 12.45
C GLU A 32 0.48 4.79 11.59
N ILE A 33 -0.55 4.58 10.79
CA ILE A 33 -0.56 3.63 9.68
C ILE A 33 -0.16 4.39 8.43
N PHE A 34 1.02 4.06 7.91
CA PHE A 34 1.58 4.68 6.71
C PHE A 34 1.52 3.71 5.53
N GLY A 35 0.85 4.12 4.46
CA GLY A 35 0.70 3.36 3.24
C GLY A 35 1.75 3.72 2.18
N PHE A 36 2.45 2.72 1.64
CA PHE A 36 3.40 2.90 0.54
C PHE A 36 2.90 2.11 -0.67
N LEU A 37 2.23 2.81 -1.59
CA LEU A 37 1.38 2.23 -2.61
C LEU A 37 1.98 2.37 -4.00
N GLY A 38 1.73 1.38 -4.87
CA GLY A 38 2.15 1.43 -6.26
C GLY A 38 2.04 0.07 -6.94
N ALA A 39 2.19 0.05 -8.26
CA ALA A 39 2.16 -1.17 -9.04
C ALA A 39 3.29 -2.15 -8.66
N ASN A 40 3.18 -3.39 -9.12
CA ASN A 40 4.24 -4.36 -8.97
C ASN A 40 5.50 -3.89 -9.70
N GLY A 41 6.67 -4.03 -9.03
CA GLY A 41 7.94 -3.53 -9.57
C GLY A 41 8.20 -2.03 -9.33
N ALA A 42 7.29 -1.27 -8.73
CA ALA A 42 7.47 0.17 -8.48
C ALA A 42 8.57 0.52 -7.45
N GLY A 43 9.14 -0.46 -6.73
CA GLY A 43 10.19 -0.23 -5.72
C GLY A 43 9.76 -0.45 -4.27
N LYS A 44 8.50 -0.81 -3.99
CA LYS A 44 7.93 -0.97 -2.63
C LYS A 44 8.74 -1.90 -1.74
N SER A 45 8.88 -3.17 -2.14
CA SER A 45 9.61 -4.19 -1.36
C SER A 45 11.10 -3.87 -1.23
N THR A 46 11.69 -3.20 -2.24
CA THR A 46 13.07 -2.72 -2.16
C THR A 46 13.21 -1.67 -1.07
N THR A 47 12.30 -0.71 -1.01
CA THR A 47 12.29 0.34 0.01
C THR A 47 12.13 -0.26 1.41
N ILE A 48 11.14 -1.15 1.63
CA ILE A 48 10.98 -1.85 2.93
C ILE A 48 12.27 -2.57 3.34
N ARG A 49 12.88 -3.34 2.43
CA ARG A 49 14.12 -4.07 2.74
C ARG A 49 15.27 -3.15 3.15
N ILE A 50 15.35 -1.96 2.56
CA ILE A 50 16.35 -0.96 2.96
C ILE A 50 16.03 -0.44 4.35
N LEU A 51 14.77 -0.06 4.63
CA LEU A 51 14.36 0.45 5.92
C LEU A 51 14.49 -0.57 7.06
N CYS A 52 14.32 -1.86 6.75
CA CYS A 52 14.54 -2.96 7.71
C CYS A 52 16.04 -3.27 7.94
N GLY A 53 16.98 -2.56 7.30
CA GLY A 53 18.40 -2.86 7.40
C GLY A 53 18.81 -4.21 6.76
N LEU A 54 18.01 -4.73 5.83
CA LEU A 54 18.26 -5.98 5.09
C LEU A 54 19.00 -5.72 3.77
N LEU A 55 18.97 -4.49 3.29
CA LEU A 55 19.60 -4.07 2.03
C LEU A 55 20.18 -2.67 2.20
N GLY A 56 21.45 -2.47 1.87
CA GLY A 56 22.07 -1.13 1.90
C GLY A 56 21.54 -0.23 0.78
N PRO A 57 21.33 1.08 1.00
CA PRO A 57 21.07 2.03 -0.08
C PRO A 57 22.31 2.24 -0.97
N THR A 58 22.12 2.74 -2.19
CA THR A 58 23.22 3.22 -3.03
C THR A 58 23.63 4.63 -2.63
N SER A 59 22.65 5.48 -2.29
CA SER A 59 22.83 6.83 -1.75
C SER A 59 21.63 7.26 -0.94
N GLY A 60 21.70 8.42 -0.28
CA GLY A 60 20.68 8.89 0.63
C GLY A 60 20.80 8.27 2.02
N THR A 61 19.90 8.64 2.91
CA THR A 61 19.88 8.20 4.31
C THR A 61 18.49 7.89 4.79
N ALA A 62 18.38 7.01 5.80
CA ALA A 62 17.13 6.87 6.55
C ALA A 62 17.43 6.55 8.02
N THR A 63 16.53 6.98 8.91
CA THR A 63 16.49 6.58 10.31
C THR A 63 15.20 5.83 10.60
N VAL A 64 15.29 4.74 11.35
CA VAL A 64 14.17 3.90 11.76
C VAL A 64 14.27 3.67 13.27
N GLY A 65 13.24 4.03 14.01
CA GLY A 65 13.26 3.95 15.49
C GLY A 65 14.39 4.77 16.14
N GLY A 66 14.85 5.82 15.45
CA GLY A 66 15.96 6.68 15.88
C GLY A 66 17.35 6.17 15.52
N PHE A 67 17.49 5.07 14.76
CA PHE A 67 18.77 4.47 14.35
C PHE A 67 18.98 4.60 12.84
N ASP A 68 20.22 4.93 12.44
CA ASP A 68 20.62 5.01 11.03
C ASP A 68 20.71 3.61 10.41
N ILE A 69 19.98 3.38 9.32
CA ILE A 69 19.88 2.07 8.64
C ILE A 69 21.22 1.59 8.07
N GLY A 70 22.14 2.49 7.77
CA GLY A 70 23.45 2.15 7.20
C GLY A 70 24.53 1.91 8.26
N ARG A 71 24.41 2.60 9.40
CA ARG A 71 25.41 2.53 10.47
C ARG A 71 25.04 1.57 11.59
N GLU A 72 23.74 1.45 11.88
CA GLU A 72 23.23 0.69 13.03
C GLU A 72 22.10 -0.29 12.62
N PRO A 73 22.28 -1.08 11.53
CA PRO A 73 21.21 -1.94 11.00
C PRO A 73 20.72 -2.99 12.00
N ASP A 74 21.58 -3.45 12.89
CA ASP A 74 21.19 -4.46 13.88
C ASP A 74 20.29 -3.85 14.98
N ARG A 75 20.55 -2.61 15.37
CA ARG A 75 19.66 -1.89 16.30
C ARG A 75 18.30 -1.57 15.68
N VAL A 76 18.26 -1.32 14.36
CA VAL A 76 16.99 -1.20 13.63
C VAL A 76 16.20 -2.50 13.75
N LYS A 77 16.83 -3.66 13.49
CA LYS A 77 16.18 -4.98 13.53
C LYS A 77 15.60 -5.31 14.91
N GLU A 78 16.22 -4.85 15.99
CA GLU A 78 15.71 -5.03 17.36
C GLU A 78 14.42 -4.24 17.63
N ARG A 79 14.16 -3.17 16.87
CA ARG A 79 13.01 -2.26 17.06
C ARG A 79 11.84 -2.52 16.13
N ILE A 80 12.03 -3.38 15.13
CA ILE A 80 11.04 -3.61 14.10
C ILE A 80 10.50 -5.04 14.11
N GLY A 81 9.22 -5.17 13.74
CA GLY A 81 8.66 -6.42 13.23
C GLY A 81 8.60 -6.37 11.71
N TYR A 82 8.88 -7.48 11.05
CA TYR A 82 8.82 -7.54 9.59
C TYR A 82 8.04 -8.75 9.11
N MET A 83 7.01 -8.50 8.32
CA MET A 83 6.25 -9.52 7.60
C MET A 83 6.50 -9.34 6.09
N SER A 84 7.21 -10.30 5.49
CA SER A 84 7.50 -10.29 4.06
C SER A 84 6.31 -10.75 3.22
N GLN A 85 6.28 -10.38 1.93
CA GLN A 85 5.24 -10.73 0.97
C GLN A 85 4.99 -12.24 0.85
N LYS A 86 6.07 -13.04 0.84
CA LYS A 86 5.95 -14.49 0.99
C LYS A 86 6.03 -14.80 2.48
N PHE A 87 5.00 -15.44 3.01
CA PHE A 87 4.98 -15.80 4.43
C PHE A 87 6.28 -16.48 4.84
N SER A 88 6.97 -15.85 5.80
CA SER A 88 8.20 -16.43 6.36
C SER A 88 7.95 -17.63 7.26
N LEU A 89 6.69 -18.10 7.37
CA LEU A 89 6.31 -19.25 8.18
C LEU A 89 6.85 -20.55 7.61
N TYR A 90 7.28 -21.42 8.48
CA TYR A 90 7.67 -22.78 8.14
C TYR A 90 6.42 -23.64 8.04
N GLU A 91 6.10 -24.10 6.84
CA GLU A 91 4.87 -24.84 6.56
C GLU A 91 4.84 -26.23 7.22
N ASP A 92 6.00 -26.83 7.45
CA ASP A 92 6.17 -28.13 8.11
C ASP A 92 6.23 -28.05 9.64
N LEU A 93 6.23 -26.85 10.20
CA LEU A 93 6.10 -26.60 11.63
C LEU A 93 4.63 -26.36 11.99
N THR A 94 4.28 -26.71 13.22
CA THR A 94 3.00 -26.39 13.82
C THR A 94 2.90 -24.90 14.15
N VAL A 95 1.72 -24.45 14.54
CA VAL A 95 1.48 -23.05 14.93
C VAL A 95 2.38 -22.64 16.11
N ASP A 96 2.40 -23.45 17.18
CA ASP A 96 3.20 -23.19 18.39
C ASP A 96 4.71 -23.30 18.12
N GLU A 97 5.15 -24.20 17.23
CA GLU A 97 6.54 -24.29 16.80
C GLU A 97 6.98 -23.06 15.99
N ASN A 98 6.14 -22.54 15.08
CA ASN A 98 6.43 -21.28 14.39
C ASN A 98 6.55 -20.10 15.37
N ILE A 99 5.60 -19.94 16.30
CA ILE A 99 5.66 -18.88 17.32
C ILE A 99 6.95 -19.02 18.14
N SER A 100 7.31 -20.25 18.55
CA SER A 100 8.51 -20.50 19.32
C SER A 100 9.79 -20.21 18.53
N PHE A 101 9.83 -20.58 17.27
CA PHE A 101 10.95 -20.32 16.36
C PHE A 101 11.19 -18.81 16.22
N PHE A 102 10.14 -18.05 15.86
CA PHE A 102 10.27 -16.61 15.68
C PHE A 102 10.58 -15.90 17.00
N GLY A 103 10.03 -16.37 18.13
CA GLY A 103 10.43 -15.87 19.44
C GLY A 103 11.93 -16.01 19.67
N GLY A 104 12.51 -17.14 19.30
CA GLY A 104 13.96 -17.34 19.34
C GLY A 104 14.75 -16.45 18.40
N VAL A 105 14.25 -16.22 17.17
CA VAL A 105 14.86 -15.28 16.20
C VAL A 105 14.94 -13.86 16.75
N TYR A 106 13.90 -13.43 17.46
CA TYR A 106 13.85 -12.11 18.12
C TYR A 106 14.50 -12.10 19.53
N GLY A 107 15.21 -13.18 19.92
CA GLY A 107 15.96 -13.23 21.17
C GLY A 107 15.12 -13.37 22.43
N LEU A 108 13.85 -13.76 22.32
CA LEU A 108 12.98 -14.02 23.47
C LEU A 108 13.36 -15.32 24.16
N SER A 109 13.36 -15.32 25.49
CA SER A 109 13.50 -16.55 26.27
C SER A 109 12.27 -17.45 26.08
N ARG A 110 12.43 -18.77 26.27
CA ARG A 110 11.33 -19.74 26.18
C ARG A 110 10.15 -19.39 27.09
N ASP A 111 10.42 -18.85 28.26
CA ASP A 111 9.39 -18.46 29.22
C ASP A 111 8.61 -17.24 28.72
N ARG A 112 9.28 -16.24 28.12
CA ARG A 112 8.60 -15.08 27.51
C ARG A 112 7.78 -15.50 26.29
N VAL A 113 8.27 -16.42 25.47
CA VAL A 113 7.47 -16.97 24.36
C VAL A 113 6.22 -17.67 24.88
N ARG A 114 6.36 -18.50 25.93
CA ARG A 114 5.23 -19.20 26.53
C ARG A 114 4.19 -18.25 27.13
N GLU A 115 4.64 -17.16 27.75
CA GLU A 115 3.78 -16.11 28.30
C GLU A 115 2.98 -15.39 27.22
N LYS A 116 3.60 -15.11 26.06
CA LYS A 116 2.99 -14.33 24.96
C LYS A 116 2.19 -15.17 23.97
N MET A 117 2.46 -16.45 23.89
CA MET A 117 1.80 -17.36 22.94
C MET A 117 0.27 -17.30 23.00
N PRO A 118 -0.40 -17.32 24.18
CA PRO A 118 -1.85 -17.22 24.28
C PRO A 118 -2.40 -15.96 23.58
N TRP A 119 -1.73 -14.82 23.76
CA TRP A 119 -2.13 -13.58 23.13
C TRP A 119 -2.01 -13.63 21.60
N VAL A 120 -0.93 -14.23 21.05
CA VAL A 120 -0.77 -14.42 19.61
C VAL A 120 -1.85 -15.35 19.05
N LEU A 121 -2.15 -16.45 19.75
CA LEU A 121 -3.17 -17.41 19.34
C LEU A 121 -4.56 -16.78 19.32
N GLU A 122 -4.88 -15.98 20.32
CA GLU A 122 -6.15 -15.24 20.38
C GLU A 122 -6.25 -14.22 19.24
N MET A 123 -5.21 -13.39 19.07
CA MET A 123 -5.15 -12.38 18.03
C MET A 123 -5.26 -12.99 16.62
N ALA A 124 -4.58 -14.10 16.37
CA ALA A 124 -4.60 -14.81 15.10
C ALA A 124 -5.91 -15.63 14.90
N GLY A 125 -6.73 -15.83 15.93
CA GLY A 125 -7.91 -16.68 15.89
C GLY A 125 -7.54 -18.18 15.75
N LEU A 126 -6.41 -18.58 16.35
CA LEU A 126 -5.84 -19.93 16.26
C LEU A 126 -5.92 -20.70 17.58
N TRP A 127 -6.70 -20.22 18.54
CA TRP A 127 -6.91 -20.93 19.80
C TRP A 127 -7.49 -22.32 19.55
N GLY A 128 -6.88 -23.36 20.15
CA GLY A 128 -7.22 -24.77 19.93
C GLY A 128 -6.64 -25.38 18.65
N ARG A 129 -5.79 -24.63 17.91
CA ARG A 129 -5.09 -25.09 16.70
C ARG A 129 -3.57 -25.05 16.83
N GLU A 130 -3.07 -24.98 18.04
CA GLU A 130 -1.65 -24.82 18.36
C GLU A 130 -0.78 -25.89 17.70
N ARG A 131 -1.31 -27.12 17.63
CA ARG A 131 -0.64 -28.29 17.06
C ARG A 131 -0.97 -28.58 15.59
N SER A 132 -1.80 -27.76 14.96
CA SER A 132 -2.06 -27.86 13.53
C SER A 132 -0.81 -27.48 12.75
N LEU A 133 -0.49 -28.23 11.68
CA LEU A 133 0.59 -27.85 10.77
C LEU A 133 0.23 -26.56 10.04
N THR A 134 1.20 -25.68 9.88
CA THR A 134 0.98 -24.37 9.23
C THR A 134 0.52 -24.50 7.80
N ARG A 135 0.96 -25.54 7.05
CA ARG A 135 0.48 -25.81 5.70
C ARG A 135 -1.03 -26.08 5.61
N GLU A 136 -1.65 -26.55 6.67
CA GLU A 136 -3.08 -26.88 6.74
C GLU A 136 -3.97 -25.64 7.00
N LEU A 137 -3.36 -24.52 7.38
CA LEU A 137 -4.08 -23.27 7.63
C LEU A 137 -4.49 -22.59 6.32
N SER A 138 -5.66 -21.94 6.34
CA SER A 138 -6.04 -21.03 5.26
C SER A 138 -5.06 -19.85 5.15
N VAL A 139 -5.03 -19.20 3.98
CA VAL A 139 -4.15 -18.05 3.74
C VAL A 139 -4.37 -16.95 4.78
N GLY A 140 -5.64 -16.64 5.13
CA GLY A 140 -5.95 -15.63 6.14
C GLY A 140 -5.46 -15.98 7.55
N TRP A 141 -5.43 -17.27 7.93
CA TRP A 141 -4.84 -17.69 9.20
C TRP A 141 -3.32 -17.64 9.17
N LYS A 142 -2.70 -18.05 8.07
CA LYS A 142 -1.23 -17.91 7.88
C LYS A 142 -0.80 -16.45 8.02
N GLN A 143 -1.55 -15.52 7.45
CA GLN A 143 -1.27 -14.08 7.57
C GLN A 143 -1.32 -13.59 9.01
N ARG A 144 -2.39 -13.92 9.74
CA ARG A 144 -2.53 -13.51 11.13
C ARG A 144 -1.46 -14.14 12.02
N LEU A 145 -1.09 -15.41 11.77
CA LEU A 145 0.02 -16.04 12.44
C LEU A 145 1.35 -15.34 12.13
N ALA A 146 1.61 -15.00 10.86
CA ALA A 146 2.82 -14.31 10.46
C ALA A 146 2.91 -12.91 11.10
N LEU A 147 1.80 -12.17 11.17
CA LEU A 147 1.73 -10.91 11.90
C LEU A 147 2.03 -11.13 13.39
N GLY A 148 1.40 -12.13 14.02
CA GLY A 148 1.64 -12.46 15.42
C GLY A 148 3.10 -12.79 15.71
N CYS A 149 3.74 -13.56 14.84
CA CYS A 149 5.18 -13.85 14.94
C CYS A 149 6.02 -12.57 14.80
N ALA A 150 5.66 -11.67 13.86
CA ALA A 150 6.38 -10.43 13.61
C ALA A 150 6.29 -9.41 14.77
N ILE A 151 5.26 -9.50 15.61
CA ILE A 151 5.03 -8.56 16.73
C ILE A 151 5.24 -9.20 18.11
N LEU A 152 5.68 -10.44 18.17
CA LEU A 152 5.84 -11.20 19.41
C LEU A 152 6.79 -10.55 20.43
N HIS A 153 7.81 -9.86 19.95
CA HIS A 153 8.81 -9.13 20.74
C HIS A 153 8.41 -7.67 21.05
N GLU A 154 7.16 -7.28 20.76
CA GLU A 154 6.59 -5.94 21.01
C GLU A 154 7.38 -4.80 20.34
N PRO A 155 7.57 -4.84 19.01
CA PRO A 155 8.32 -3.81 18.30
C PRO A 155 7.58 -2.46 18.32
N GLU A 156 8.35 -1.36 18.23
CA GLU A 156 7.80 -0.02 18.09
C GLU A 156 7.26 0.25 16.67
N ILE A 157 7.80 -0.45 15.68
CA ILE A 157 7.48 -0.28 14.26
C ILE A 157 7.26 -1.64 13.61
N VAL A 158 6.22 -1.78 12.80
CA VAL A 158 5.96 -3.01 12.03
C VAL A 158 5.94 -2.70 10.54
N PHE A 159 6.74 -3.42 9.78
CA PHE A 159 6.74 -3.40 8.32
C PHE A 159 5.96 -4.58 7.77
N LEU A 160 4.98 -4.29 6.92
CA LEU A 160 4.11 -5.28 6.29
C LEU A 160 4.23 -5.16 4.76
N ASP A 161 4.83 -6.15 4.12
CA ASP A 161 5.04 -6.14 2.67
C ASP A 161 3.93 -6.91 1.95
N GLU A 162 2.96 -6.20 1.38
CA GLU A 162 1.76 -6.73 0.71
C GLU A 162 1.02 -7.80 1.54
N PRO A 163 0.66 -7.49 2.81
CA PRO A 163 0.22 -8.51 3.77
C PRO A 163 -1.12 -9.17 3.42
N THR A 164 -1.91 -8.59 2.54
CA THR A 164 -3.26 -9.03 2.18
C THR A 164 -3.34 -9.65 0.79
N GLY A 165 -2.19 -9.87 0.14
CA GLY A 165 -2.10 -10.49 -1.17
C GLY A 165 -2.73 -11.89 -1.20
N GLY A 166 -3.67 -12.13 -2.13
CA GLY A 166 -4.32 -13.43 -2.30
C GLY A 166 -5.33 -13.83 -1.23
N VAL A 167 -5.79 -12.88 -0.40
CA VAL A 167 -6.74 -13.11 0.69
C VAL A 167 -8.14 -12.69 0.28
N ASP A 168 -9.14 -13.47 0.73
CA ASP A 168 -10.54 -13.15 0.53
C ASP A 168 -10.93 -11.82 1.22
N PRO A 169 -11.99 -11.12 0.74
CA PRO A 169 -12.35 -9.79 1.26
C PRO A 169 -12.67 -9.76 2.77
N VAL A 170 -13.25 -10.84 3.32
CA VAL A 170 -13.60 -10.90 4.75
C VAL A 170 -12.32 -11.01 5.60
N SER A 171 -11.43 -11.92 5.23
CA SER A 171 -10.13 -12.09 5.90
C SER A 171 -9.26 -10.84 5.79
N ARG A 172 -9.30 -10.13 4.64
CA ARG A 172 -8.63 -8.84 4.43
C ARG A 172 -9.14 -7.78 5.40
N ARG A 173 -10.45 -7.61 5.52
CA ARG A 173 -11.05 -6.68 6.49
C ARG A 173 -10.61 -6.97 7.92
N ASN A 174 -10.69 -8.24 8.33
CA ASN A 174 -10.27 -8.66 9.67
C ASN A 174 -8.77 -8.39 9.92
N PHE A 175 -7.94 -8.50 8.90
CA PHE A 175 -6.51 -8.18 9.00
C PHE A 175 -6.29 -6.67 9.21
N TRP A 176 -7.02 -5.82 8.49
CA TRP A 176 -6.96 -4.37 8.68
C TRP A 176 -7.48 -3.93 10.06
N GLU A 177 -8.45 -4.63 10.63
CA GLU A 177 -8.86 -4.40 12.03
C GLU A 177 -7.73 -4.71 13.03
N LEU A 178 -6.90 -5.73 12.75
CA LEU A 178 -5.69 -6.01 13.55
C LEU A 178 -4.66 -4.87 13.42
N ILE A 179 -4.40 -4.40 12.21
CA ILE A 179 -3.49 -3.27 11.96
C ILE A 179 -3.96 -2.03 12.73
N ASN A 180 -5.25 -1.70 12.66
CA ASN A 180 -5.83 -0.56 13.38
C ASN A 180 -5.68 -0.69 14.90
N ARG A 181 -5.85 -1.90 15.46
CA ARG A 181 -5.63 -2.15 16.90
C ARG A 181 -4.17 -1.96 17.30
N LEU A 182 -3.23 -2.40 16.48
CA LEU A 182 -1.80 -2.20 16.72
C LEU A 182 -1.43 -0.71 16.75
N SER A 183 -1.87 0.03 15.73
CA SER A 183 -1.66 1.48 15.65
C SER A 183 -2.34 2.22 16.83
N GLY A 184 -3.57 1.85 17.19
CA GLY A 184 -4.27 2.36 18.36
C GLY A 184 -3.55 2.07 19.69
N GLY A 185 -2.73 1.01 19.74
CA GLY A 185 -1.80 0.69 20.84
C GLY A 185 -0.48 1.45 20.79
N GLY A 186 -0.27 2.32 19.81
CA GLY A 186 0.94 3.15 19.67
C GLY A 186 2.04 2.56 18.78
N VAL A 187 1.82 1.39 18.16
CA VAL A 187 2.75 0.78 17.20
C VAL A 187 2.64 1.52 15.87
N THR A 188 3.76 1.95 15.31
CA THR A 188 3.81 2.52 13.95
C THR A 188 3.74 1.38 12.93
N VAL A 189 2.84 1.48 11.96
CA VAL A 189 2.69 0.46 10.92
C VAL A 189 3.03 1.04 9.56
N PHE A 190 4.03 0.46 8.91
CA PHE A 190 4.39 0.74 7.52
C PHE A 190 3.89 -0.41 6.65
N VAL A 191 2.93 -0.15 5.78
CA VAL A 191 2.35 -1.18 4.92
C VAL A 191 2.56 -0.86 3.45
N THR A 192 3.01 -1.85 2.67
CA THR A 192 2.96 -1.76 1.20
C THR A 192 1.75 -2.49 0.68
N THR A 193 1.13 -1.95 -0.35
CA THR A 193 0.05 -2.61 -1.08
C THR A 193 -0.02 -2.10 -2.52
N HIS A 194 -0.61 -2.88 -3.39
CA HIS A 194 -1.02 -2.46 -4.72
C HIS A 194 -2.55 -2.27 -4.80
N TYR A 195 -3.27 -2.54 -3.71
CA TYR A 195 -4.72 -2.32 -3.59
C TYR A 195 -4.98 -0.91 -3.08
N LEU A 196 -5.54 -0.05 -3.94
CA LEU A 196 -5.79 1.35 -3.59
C LEU A 196 -6.95 1.55 -2.62
N ASP A 197 -7.88 0.60 -2.56
CA ASP A 197 -8.96 0.56 -1.56
C ASP A 197 -8.41 0.36 -0.13
N GLU A 198 -7.29 -0.33 0.03
CA GLU A 198 -6.63 -0.50 1.32
C GLU A 198 -6.00 0.78 1.86
N ALA A 199 -5.63 1.71 0.97
CA ALA A 199 -5.07 2.99 1.36
C ALA A 199 -6.04 3.86 2.18
N GLU A 200 -7.35 3.63 2.05
CA GLU A 200 -8.37 4.33 2.86
C GLU A 200 -8.23 4.05 4.36
N TYR A 201 -7.56 2.97 4.75
CA TYR A 201 -7.27 2.63 6.15
C TYR A 201 -6.01 3.33 6.68
N CYS A 202 -5.21 3.97 5.81
CA CYS A 202 -3.96 4.62 6.21
C CYS A 202 -4.17 6.07 6.65
N ASN A 203 -3.33 6.54 7.58
CA ASN A 203 -3.35 7.94 8.03
C ASN A 203 -2.65 8.85 7.01
N ASP A 204 -1.56 8.39 6.45
CA ASP A 204 -0.78 9.05 5.40
C ASP A 204 -0.31 8.01 4.38
N ILE A 205 -0.21 8.41 3.12
CA ILE A 205 0.17 7.53 2.03
C ILE A 205 1.20 8.19 1.10
N ARG A 206 2.04 7.34 0.47
CA ARG A 206 2.87 7.76 -0.66
C ARG A 206 2.60 6.84 -1.82
N LEU A 207 2.29 7.43 -2.96
CA LEU A 207 2.21 6.71 -4.23
C LEU A 207 3.60 6.67 -4.85
N ILE A 208 4.08 5.45 -5.14
CA ILE A 208 5.36 5.24 -5.82
C ILE A 208 5.12 4.69 -7.23
N HIS A 209 5.78 5.28 -8.20
CA HIS A 209 5.82 4.84 -9.59
C HIS A 209 7.26 4.88 -10.11
N ALA A 210 7.72 3.83 -10.79
CA ALA A 210 9.09 3.73 -11.36
C ALA A 210 10.21 4.17 -10.39
N GLY A 211 10.10 3.79 -9.11
CA GLY A 211 11.08 4.12 -8.07
C GLY A 211 10.91 5.49 -7.42
N ARG A 212 9.99 6.34 -7.88
CA ARG A 212 9.80 7.71 -7.40
C ARG A 212 8.48 7.90 -6.67
N VAL A 213 8.46 8.74 -5.64
CA VAL A 213 7.22 9.17 -5.00
C VAL A 213 6.55 10.23 -5.87
N VAL A 214 5.38 9.92 -6.42
CA VAL A 214 4.63 10.77 -7.36
C VAL A 214 3.52 11.57 -6.68
N ALA A 215 3.04 11.12 -5.53
CA ALA A 215 2.04 11.82 -4.73
C ALA A 215 2.12 11.41 -3.25
N GLY A 216 1.61 12.25 -2.35
CA GLY A 216 1.56 11.94 -0.93
C GLY A 216 0.63 12.84 -0.15
N GLY A 217 0.20 12.36 1.01
CA GLY A 217 -0.74 12.99 1.94
C GLY A 217 -1.73 12.00 2.50
N SER A 218 -2.66 12.45 3.34
CA SER A 218 -3.78 11.61 3.75
C SER A 218 -4.68 11.27 2.55
N PRO A 219 -5.41 10.14 2.56
CA PRO A 219 -6.32 9.77 1.47
C PRO A 219 -7.27 10.92 1.07
N ARG A 220 -7.82 11.62 2.06
CA ARG A 220 -8.72 12.76 1.85
C ARG A 220 -8.02 13.96 1.21
N GLU A 221 -6.81 14.29 1.66
CA GLU A 221 -6.01 15.39 1.10
C GLU A 221 -5.61 15.10 -0.33
N MET A 222 -5.21 13.86 -0.63
CA MET A 222 -4.83 13.46 -1.98
C MET A 222 -5.98 13.63 -2.96
N LYS A 223 -7.17 13.12 -2.64
CA LYS A 223 -8.36 13.29 -3.48
C LYS A 223 -8.68 14.78 -3.73
N ARG A 224 -8.55 15.62 -2.70
CA ARG A 224 -8.82 17.07 -2.81
C ARG A 224 -7.75 17.81 -3.58
N THR A 225 -6.48 17.42 -3.43
CA THR A 225 -5.34 18.17 -4.00
C THR A 225 -5.14 17.84 -5.47
N TYR A 226 -5.24 16.55 -5.81
CA TYR A 226 -4.95 16.10 -7.16
C TYR A 226 -6.16 16.05 -8.07
N ILE A 227 -7.37 15.81 -7.56
CA ILE A 227 -8.60 15.81 -8.36
C ILE A 227 -9.34 17.13 -8.13
N ARG A 228 -9.16 18.07 -9.04
CA ARG A 228 -9.80 19.41 -8.99
C ARG A 228 -11.08 19.50 -9.79
N ASN A 229 -11.18 18.70 -10.84
CA ASN A 229 -12.28 18.72 -11.79
C ASN A 229 -13.35 17.68 -11.42
N PRO A 230 -14.63 17.93 -11.74
CA PRO A 230 -15.68 16.93 -11.55
C PRO A 230 -15.40 15.67 -12.37
N ILE A 231 -15.58 14.51 -11.75
CA ILE A 231 -15.57 13.21 -12.43
C ILE A 231 -17.01 12.74 -12.56
N LEU A 232 -17.40 12.40 -13.79
CA LEU A 232 -18.68 11.78 -14.12
C LEU A 232 -18.49 10.29 -14.29
N GLU A 233 -19.25 9.49 -13.53
CA GLU A 233 -19.38 8.06 -13.74
C GLU A 233 -20.50 7.81 -14.76
N VAL A 234 -20.16 7.20 -15.88
CA VAL A 234 -21.05 6.94 -17.00
C VAL A 234 -21.27 5.44 -17.16
N GLU A 235 -22.52 5.01 -17.05
CA GLU A 235 -22.93 3.65 -17.38
C GLU A 235 -23.51 3.64 -18.80
N CYS A 236 -22.85 2.92 -19.71
CA CYS A 236 -23.28 2.81 -21.11
C CYS A 236 -23.06 1.37 -21.63
N ASP A 237 -23.61 1.06 -22.79
CA ASP A 237 -23.59 -0.29 -23.37
C ASP A 237 -22.27 -0.65 -24.07
N ARG A 238 -21.47 0.34 -24.49
CA ARG A 238 -20.19 0.16 -25.20
C ARG A 238 -19.12 1.05 -24.59
N VAL A 239 -18.63 0.63 -23.41
CA VAL A 239 -17.72 1.47 -22.58
C VAL A 239 -16.41 1.80 -23.30
N VAL A 240 -15.82 0.84 -24.03
CA VAL A 240 -14.54 1.03 -24.75
C VAL A 240 -14.72 2.02 -25.90
N ASP A 241 -15.77 1.84 -26.72
CA ASP A 241 -16.06 2.76 -27.85
C ASP A 241 -16.35 4.16 -27.32
N ALA A 242 -17.10 4.27 -26.22
CA ALA A 242 -17.39 5.53 -25.56
C ALA A 242 -16.11 6.25 -25.09
N MET A 243 -15.17 5.51 -24.50
CA MET A 243 -13.88 6.04 -24.08
C MET A 243 -13.08 6.58 -25.28
N GLU A 244 -12.96 5.78 -26.35
CA GLU A 244 -12.21 6.18 -27.56
C GLU A 244 -12.79 7.43 -28.23
N MET A 245 -14.11 7.62 -28.19
CA MET A 245 -14.77 8.80 -28.71
C MET A 245 -14.51 10.02 -27.83
N LEU A 246 -14.70 9.86 -26.53
CA LEU A 246 -14.55 10.96 -25.56
C LEU A 246 -13.12 11.45 -25.46
N GLN A 247 -12.11 10.58 -25.57
CA GLN A 247 -10.70 10.94 -25.58
C GLN A 247 -10.28 11.87 -26.72
N LYS A 248 -11.07 11.95 -27.80
CA LYS A 248 -10.80 12.83 -28.96
C LYS A 248 -11.35 14.24 -28.79
N GLU A 249 -12.10 14.47 -27.74
CA GLU A 249 -12.79 15.72 -27.48
C GLU A 249 -11.95 16.67 -26.61
N ASP A 250 -11.65 17.85 -27.06
CA ASP A 250 -10.82 18.87 -26.35
C ASP A 250 -11.39 19.31 -25.00
N TRP A 251 -12.69 19.14 -24.76
CA TRP A 251 -13.36 19.48 -23.50
C TRP A 251 -13.35 18.34 -22.47
N VAL A 252 -12.90 17.15 -22.85
CA VAL A 252 -12.66 16.02 -21.96
C VAL A 252 -11.23 16.09 -21.46
N LEU A 253 -11.06 16.13 -20.16
CA LEU A 253 -9.73 16.27 -19.55
C LEU A 253 -9.05 14.91 -19.39
N GLU A 254 -9.84 13.87 -19.04
CA GLU A 254 -9.35 12.52 -18.80
C GLU A 254 -10.50 11.53 -18.90
N THR A 255 -10.21 10.29 -19.33
CA THR A 255 -11.15 9.17 -19.29
C THR A 255 -10.48 7.91 -18.81
N SER A 256 -11.16 7.11 -17.99
CA SER A 256 -10.68 5.82 -17.50
C SER A 256 -11.82 4.84 -17.31
N ILE A 257 -11.54 3.53 -17.50
CA ILE A 257 -12.54 2.47 -17.35
C ILE A 257 -12.44 1.87 -15.94
N PHE A 258 -13.57 1.83 -15.23
CA PHE A 258 -13.71 1.22 -13.91
C PHE A 258 -14.77 0.11 -13.96
N GLY A 259 -14.32 -1.12 -14.15
CA GLY A 259 -15.21 -2.27 -14.32
C GLY A 259 -16.15 -2.09 -15.51
N ALA A 260 -17.45 -1.87 -15.25
CA ALA A 260 -18.47 -1.65 -16.26
C ALA A 260 -18.80 -0.16 -16.49
N TYR A 261 -18.09 0.74 -15.82
CA TYR A 261 -18.33 2.19 -15.87
C TYR A 261 -17.18 2.91 -16.53
N LEU A 262 -17.48 4.08 -17.08
CA LEU A 262 -16.50 5.02 -17.60
C LEU A 262 -16.45 6.25 -16.68
N HIS A 263 -15.28 6.59 -16.18
CA HIS A 263 -15.04 7.86 -15.51
C HIS A 263 -14.58 8.90 -16.53
N VAL A 264 -15.21 10.07 -16.53
CA VAL A 264 -14.92 11.17 -17.43
C VAL A 264 -14.69 12.43 -16.61
N SER A 265 -13.47 12.96 -16.67
CA SER A 265 -13.12 14.23 -16.03
C SER A 265 -13.46 15.40 -16.97
N VAL A 266 -14.22 16.37 -16.46
CA VAL A 266 -14.72 17.51 -17.23
C VAL A 266 -14.51 18.82 -16.46
N GLY A 267 -14.41 19.97 -17.19
CA GLY A 267 -14.22 21.26 -16.55
C GLY A 267 -15.43 21.75 -15.73
N ASP A 268 -16.64 21.49 -16.21
CA ASP A 268 -17.91 21.81 -15.55
C ASP A 268 -18.85 20.61 -15.58
N GLU A 269 -19.54 20.36 -14.46
CA GLU A 269 -20.40 19.17 -14.32
C GLU A 269 -21.62 19.22 -15.24
N ALA A 270 -22.32 20.34 -15.28
CA ALA A 270 -23.60 20.46 -16.01
C ALA A 270 -23.37 20.43 -17.52
N GLU A 271 -22.36 21.20 -17.97
CA GLU A 271 -21.96 21.25 -19.37
C GLU A 271 -21.41 19.89 -19.82
N GLY A 272 -20.54 19.26 -18.99
CA GLY A 272 -19.96 17.96 -19.23
C GLY A 272 -21.04 16.88 -19.40
N LYS A 273 -21.99 16.79 -18.48
CA LYS A 273 -23.12 15.83 -18.59
C LYS A 273 -23.89 16.00 -19.90
N ALA A 274 -24.17 17.22 -20.29
CA ALA A 274 -24.89 17.50 -21.54
C ALA A 274 -24.10 17.10 -22.78
N LYS A 275 -22.79 17.41 -22.81
CA LYS A 275 -21.89 17.10 -23.94
C LYS A 275 -21.65 15.59 -24.06
N VAL A 276 -21.34 14.90 -22.96
CA VAL A 276 -21.13 13.44 -22.93
C VAL A 276 -22.37 12.72 -23.46
N ARG A 277 -23.56 13.05 -22.94
CA ARG A 277 -24.81 12.45 -23.36
C ARG A 277 -25.06 12.66 -24.86
N ARG A 278 -24.94 13.90 -25.33
CA ARG A 278 -25.14 14.26 -26.75
C ARG A 278 -24.19 13.48 -27.67
N LEU A 279 -22.91 13.43 -27.33
CA LEU A 279 -21.90 12.74 -28.14
C LEU A 279 -22.18 11.24 -28.24
N LEU A 280 -22.41 10.58 -27.10
CA LEU A 280 -22.62 9.12 -27.06
C LEU A 280 -23.93 8.72 -27.74
N GLU A 281 -25.04 9.43 -27.47
CA GLU A 281 -26.36 9.12 -28.07
C GLU A 281 -26.35 9.38 -29.59
N ALA A 282 -25.65 10.44 -30.07
CA ALA A 282 -25.50 10.71 -31.51
C ALA A 282 -24.75 9.61 -32.25
N ASN A 283 -23.90 8.85 -31.54
CA ASN A 283 -23.15 7.70 -32.09
C ASN A 283 -23.79 6.35 -31.72
N GLY A 284 -25.06 6.37 -31.26
CA GLY A 284 -25.82 5.16 -30.97
C GLY A 284 -25.35 4.40 -29.75
N ILE A 285 -24.69 5.06 -28.80
CA ILE A 285 -24.30 4.50 -27.50
C ILE A 285 -25.35 4.93 -26.46
N ALA A 286 -26.05 3.97 -25.87
CA ALA A 286 -27.06 4.26 -24.88
C ALA A 286 -26.43 4.57 -23.49
N VAL A 287 -26.70 5.77 -22.96
CA VAL A 287 -26.29 6.17 -21.63
C VAL A 287 -27.41 5.83 -20.64
N ARG A 288 -27.15 4.84 -19.78
CA ARG A 288 -28.14 4.39 -18.78
C ARG A 288 -28.17 5.27 -17.56
N ARG A 289 -26.97 5.64 -17.07
CA ARG A 289 -26.80 6.45 -15.88
C ARG A 289 -25.58 7.35 -16.03
N MET A 290 -25.65 8.55 -15.46
CA MET A 290 -24.51 9.48 -15.42
C MET A 290 -24.63 10.35 -14.19
N ASP A 291 -23.71 10.14 -13.23
CA ASP A 291 -23.67 10.89 -11.99
C ASP A 291 -22.27 11.42 -11.72
N ARG A 292 -22.20 12.54 -10.99
CA ARG A 292 -20.95 12.97 -10.41
C ARG A 292 -20.59 12.05 -9.24
N ILE A 293 -19.33 11.64 -9.18
CA ILE A 293 -18.82 10.81 -8.08
C ILE A 293 -17.81 11.57 -7.21
N VAL A 294 -17.61 11.04 -5.99
CA VAL A 294 -16.46 11.42 -5.17
C VAL A 294 -15.27 10.63 -5.70
N PRO A 295 -14.15 11.30 -6.07
CA PRO A 295 -12.99 10.60 -6.60
C PRO A 295 -12.45 9.53 -5.66
N SER A 296 -11.97 8.45 -6.25
CA SER A 296 -11.21 7.39 -5.56
C SER A 296 -9.71 7.72 -5.54
N LEU A 297 -8.94 6.94 -4.78
CA LEU A 297 -7.47 7.03 -4.89
C LEU A 297 -6.95 6.45 -6.21
N GLU A 298 -7.74 5.62 -6.86
CA GLU A 298 -7.44 5.07 -8.19
C GLU A 298 -7.44 6.17 -9.26
N ASP A 299 -8.44 7.09 -9.19
CA ASP A 299 -8.47 8.28 -10.06
C ASP A 299 -7.23 9.17 -9.83
N VAL A 300 -6.83 9.35 -8.57
CA VAL A 300 -5.59 10.11 -8.24
C VAL A 300 -4.35 9.43 -8.84
N PHE A 301 -4.26 8.10 -8.73
CA PHE A 301 -3.11 7.35 -9.22
C PHE A 301 -2.99 7.41 -10.74
N ILE A 302 -4.10 7.21 -11.46
CA ILE A 302 -4.14 7.30 -12.93
C ILE A 302 -3.70 8.69 -13.37
N GLN A 303 -4.32 9.75 -12.83
CA GLN A 303 -4.01 11.12 -13.19
C GLN A 303 -2.54 11.48 -12.95
N ARG A 304 -1.94 10.99 -11.86
CA ARG A 304 -0.52 11.26 -11.56
C ARG A 304 0.44 10.54 -12.51
N ILE A 305 0.12 9.29 -12.89
CA ILE A 305 0.95 8.52 -13.84
C ILE A 305 0.90 9.16 -15.23
N GLU A 306 -0.27 9.58 -15.70
CA GLU A 306 -0.42 10.22 -17.01
C GLU A 306 0.35 11.54 -17.08
N GLN A 307 0.29 12.36 -16.04
CA GLN A 307 1.06 13.60 -15.96
C GLN A 307 2.59 13.35 -16.01
N GLU A 308 3.09 12.33 -15.31
CA GLU A 308 4.52 11.99 -15.36
C GLU A 308 4.96 11.39 -16.69
N SER A 309 4.09 10.61 -17.33
CA SER A 309 4.36 10.04 -18.66
C SER A 309 4.40 11.11 -19.73
N GLY A 310 3.52 12.12 -19.67
CA GLY A 310 3.51 13.29 -20.56
C GLY A 310 4.73 14.20 -20.37
N ASP A 311 5.20 14.41 -19.14
CA ASP A 311 6.42 15.18 -18.85
C ASP A 311 7.72 14.43 -19.26
N GLY A 312 7.68 13.11 -19.30
CA GLY A 312 8.82 12.26 -19.72
C GLY A 312 9.12 12.35 -21.22
N ASP A 313 8.09 12.46 -22.05
CA ASP A 313 8.23 12.58 -23.51
C ASP A 313 8.80 13.95 -23.95
N LEU A 314 8.61 14.99 -23.14
CA LEU A 314 9.17 16.33 -23.39
C LEU A 314 10.66 16.46 -22.99
N ARG A 315 11.22 15.54 -22.21
CA ARG A 315 12.63 15.55 -21.79
C ARG A 315 13.52 14.65 -22.61
N GLY A 316 12.95 13.82 -23.50
CA GLY A 316 13.69 12.90 -24.39
C GLY A 316 14.16 13.53 -25.72
N THR A 317 13.85 14.80 -25.98
CA THR A 317 14.25 15.52 -27.21
C THR A 317 15.12 16.74 -26.88
N LYS A 318 16.32 16.48 -26.38
CA LYS A 318 17.44 17.46 -26.45
C LYS A 318 18.78 16.70 -26.54
#